data_9b0c39b97318661dad7934a965d25b06
#
_entry.id   9b0c39b97318661dad7934a965d25b06
#
_cell.length_a   1.000
_cell.length_b   1.000
_cell.length_c   1.000
_cell.angle_alpha   90.00
_cell.angle_beta   90.00
_cell.angle_gamma   90.00
#
_symmetry.space_group_name_H-M   'P 1'
#
loop_
_entity.id
_entity.type
_entity.pdbx_description
1 polymer ?
#
loop_
_entity_poly.entity_id
_entity_poly.type
_entity_poly.pdbx_seq_one_letter_code
_entity_poly.pdbx_strand_id
1 'polypeptide(L)'
;APRKVYNYGNKTNYIMVPGSWTAKNLGISYKWNATKRAGCMSAASQSGGSNNATTATTKPTTTAVKPTTTTAKPTETKPEVVNKKVTTSYDMTASAYAKEQSKAVPKYNNQTFDENAYQKKITSTVNDEQYMKIDVYHNVNESAFAKKLDELLQNKNNSVLKGKASAIIAAAKKEKIDPVYLVSQTINESAYGTSALSKKAITKVITGDSVKKDANGNVTGFQKVNGKYITKTIPETTVYNLYGIKAYDSDPQLCGSSYAYYMGWTSVDKALNGAAQYVADNYIHNTVYQQNTLFKMRYNPKKDNIWHQYSTNPSYAEEIAEHMKNMKSVYDGCSNTFTYDRPAFVKEPETTTTTAKPTTTTAKPTTTTTATKPTTTKYTVTGTLPNARVKASKSNYDLRIKLPSGVTSYYLEDKYTS
;
A
#
# COMPACT_ATOMS: atom_id res chain seq x y z
N ALA A 1 27.56 -26.50 14.88
CA ALA A 1 27.86 -25.83 13.61
C ALA A 1 26.58 -25.72 12.77
N PRO A 2 26.41 -24.65 12.03
CA PRO A 2 25.29 -24.51 11.10
C PRO A 2 25.27 -25.63 10.05
N ARG A 3 24.07 -26.13 9.73
CA ARG A 3 23.91 -27.15 8.69
C ARG A 3 23.02 -26.60 7.57
N LYS A 4 23.41 -26.86 6.33
CA LYS A 4 22.58 -26.57 5.17
C LYS A 4 21.54 -27.68 5.02
N VAL A 5 20.27 -27.29 4.98
CA VAL A 5 19.14 -28.21 4.80
C VAL A 5 18.37 -27.77 3.56
N TYR A 6 18.10 -28.72 2.67
CA TYR A 6 17.30 -28.46 1.49
C TYR A 6 15.82 -28.72 1.79
N ASN A 7 14.97 -27.74 1.51
CA ASN A 7 13.51 -27.89 1.63
C ASN A 7 12.93 -28.28 0.26
N TYR A 8 12.47 -29.52 0.15
CA TYR A 8 11.91 -30.05 -1.08
C TYR A 8 10.55 -29.40 -1.45
N GLY A 9 9.83 -28.89 -0.47
CA GLY A 9 8.52 -28.27 -0.72
C GLY A 9 8.58 -26.94 -1.48
N ASN A 10 9.59 -26.11 -1.24
CA ASN A 10 9.78 -24.83 -1.93
C ASN A 10 11.09 -24.75 -2.72
N LYS A 11 11.80 -25.86 -2.87
CA LYS A 11 13.06 -25.97 -3.63
C LYS A 11 14.15 -24.98 -3.19
N THR A 12 14.20 -24.64 -1.90
CA THR A 12 15.13 -23.63 -1.37
C THR A 12 16.09 -24.26 -0.38
N ASN A 13 17.34 -23.78 -0.36
CA ASN A 13 18.33 -24.16 0.63
C ASN A 13 18.24 -23.24 1.85
N TYR A 14 18.08 -23.81 3.03
CA TYR A 14 18.13 -23.09 4.29
C TYR A 14 19.41 -23.45 5.06
N ILE A 15 19.94 -22.48 5.81
CA ILE A 15 20.98 -22.73 6.80
C ILE A 15 20.29 -22.89 8.15
N MET A 16 20.25 -24.12 8.63
CA MET A 16 19.75 -24.42 9.98
C MET A 16 20.86 -24.20 10.98
N VAL A 17 20.63 -23.31 11.95
CA VAL A 17 21.53 -23.10 13.09
C VAL A 17 20.89 -23.63 14.36
N PRO A 18 21.62 -24.38 15.20
CA PRO A 18 21.09 -24.83 16.49
C PRO A 18 20.70 -23.63 17.35
N GLY A 19 19.50 -23.65 17.93
CA GLY A 19 19.01 -22.54 18.76
C GLY A 19 19.95 -22.20 19.92
N SER A 20 20.56 -23.18 20.53
CA SER A 20 21.59 -22.99 21.58
C SER A 20 22.87 -22.30 21.05
N TRP A 21 23.31 -22.61 19.84
CA TRP A 21 24.46 -21.95 19.21
C TRP A 21 24.14 -20.49 18.88
N THR A 22 22.96 -20.23 18.32
CA THR A 22 22.49 -18.88 18.01
C THR A 22 22.37 -18.02 19.28
N ALA A 23 21.76 -18.55 20.33
CA ALA A 23 21.62 -17.87 21.60
C ALA A 23 23.00 -17.52 22.23
N LYS A 24 23.93 -18.47 22.21
CA LYS A 24 25.27 -18.24 22.72
C LYS A 24 26.00 -17.11 21.97
N ASN A 25 25.91 -17.07 20.65
CA ASN A 25 26.59 -16.04 19.85
C ASN A 25 25.90 -14.66 19.90
N LEU A 26 24.62 -14.60 20.26
CA LEU A 26 23.87 -13.36 20.45
C LEU A 26 23.83 -12.90 21.91
N GLY A 27 24.48 -13.64 22.84
CA GLY A 27 24.46 -13.30 24.26
C GLY A 27 23.07 -13.37 24.91
N ILE A 28 22.20 -14.24 24.40
CA ILE A 28 20.83 -14.44 24.90
C ILE A 28 20.69 -15.83 25.53
N SER A 29 19.75 -15.99 26.46
CA SER A 29 19.49 -17.30 27.05
C SER A 29 18.60 -18.16 26.12
N TYR A 30 18.87 -19.46 26.09
CA TYR A 30 18.09 -20.44 25.34
C TYR A 30 17.64 -21.57 26.25
N LYS A 31 16.33 -21.86 26.26
CA LYS A 31 15.76 -22.98 27.02
C LYS A 31 14.86 -23.80 26.12
N TRP A 32 15.13 -25.09 26.03
CA TRP A 32 14.26 -26.04 25.33
C TRP A 32 13.11 -26.45 26.22
N ASN A 33 11.89 -26.37 25.71
CA ASN A 33 10.70 -26.90 26.38
C ASN A 33 10.29 -28.20 25.70
N ALA A 34 10.56 -29.31 26.34
CA ALA A 34 10.30 -30.66 25.80
C ALA A 34 8.80 -30.93 25.59
N THR A 35 7.93 -30.41 26.46
CA THR A 35 6.48 -30.59 26.35
C THR A 35 5.89 -29.84 25.17
N LYS A 36 6.38 -28.64 24.90
CA LYS A 36 5.95 -27.79 23.76
C LYS A 36 6.74 -28.08 22.50
N ARG A 37 7.79 -28.88 22.56
CA ARG A 37 8.76 -29.14 21.48
C ARG A 37 9.28 -27.84 20.84
N ALA A 38 9.53 -26.81 21.64
CA ALA A 38 9.92 -25.48 21.21
C ALA A 38 11.11 -24.96 22.02
N GLY A 39 12.00 -24.24 21.36
CA GLY A 39 13.09 -23.50 22.00
C GLY A 39 12.66 -22.06 22.25
N CYS A 40 12.79 -21.60 23.48
CA CYS A 40 12.53 -20.23 23.88
C CYS A 40 13.87 -19.47 24.00
N MET A 41 13.97 -18.30 23.37
CA MET A 41 15.09 -17.38 23.50
C MET A 41 14.59 -16.13 24.24
N SER A 42 15.35 -15.68 25.23
CA SER A 42 15.07 -14.44 25.95
C SER A 42 16.34 -13.61 26.09
N ALA A 43 16.19 -12.29 26.08
CA ALA A 43 17.31 -11.41 26.36
C ALA A 43 17.91 -11.77 27.74
N ALA A 44 19.24 -11.87 27.81
CA ALA A 44 19.90 -12.01 29.09
C ALA A 44 19.70 -10.71 29.88
N SER A 45 18.97 -10.77 30.97
CA SER A 45 19.04 -9.72 31.97
C SER A 45 20.50 -9.69 32.45
N GLN A 46 21.16 -8.57 32.31
CA GLN A 46 22.47 -8.37 32.91
C GLN A 46 22.30 -8.39 34.43
N SER A 47 22.49 -9.55 35.04
CA SER A 47 22.83 -9.65 36.44
C SER A 47 24.21 -10.28 36.49
N GLY A 48 25.16 -9.47 36.92
CA GLY A 48 26.57 -9.90 37.09
C GLY A 48 26.72 -11.05 38.05
N GLY A 49 27.56 -11.93 37.68
CA GLY A 49 28.60 -12.60 38.37
C GLY A 49 28.33 -13.51 39.56
N SER A 50 28.68 -14.73 39.32
CA SER A 50 29.65 -15.54 40.09
C SER A 50 29.21 -16.32 41.32
N ASN A 51 29.26 -17.62 41.09
CA ASN A 51 29.85 -18.71 41.86
C ASN A 51 29.66 -18.90 43.34
N ASN A 52 29.19 -20.12 43.62
CA ASN A 52 29.57 -21.09 44.63
C ASN A 52 29.46 -20.78 46.12
N ALA A 53 28.57 -21.61 46.67
CA ALA A 53 28.72 -22.45 47.89
C ALA A 53 29.60 -21.93 49.04
N THR A 54 29.02 -21.78 50.14
CA THR A 54 29.12 -22.58 51.40
C THR A 54 28.64 -21.77 52.56
N THR A 55 27.85 -22.43 53.40
CA THR A 55 27.39 -22.11 54.73
C THR A 55 28.43 -21.39 55.63
N ALA A 56 28.02 -20.28 56.26
CA ALA A 56 28.34 -20.01 57.66
C ALA A 56 27.57 -18.79 58.16
N THR A 57 26.87 -19.01 59.26
CA THR A 57 26.12 -18.08 60.07
C THR A 57 27.09 -17.15 60.84
N THR A 58 26.99 -15.83 60.70
CA THR A 58 27.29 -14.86 61.78
C THR A 58 26.63 -13.53 61.46
N LYS A 59 25.94 -12.99 62.45
CA LYS A 59 25.30 -11.68 62.46
C LYS A 59 26.35 -10.61 62.75
N PRO A 60 26.40 -9.50 62.03
CA PRO A 60 26.85 -8.22 62.59
C PRO A 60 25.88 -7.08 62.42
N THR A 61 25.83 -6.40 63.41
CA THR A 61 25.52 -5.04 63.86
C THR A 61 25.42 -3.99 62.73
N THR A 62 24.32 -3.27 62.81
CA THR A 62 23.92 -2.10 62.01
C THR A 62 24.87 -0.91 62.16
N THR A 63 25.30 -0.38 60.99
CA THR A 63 25.62 1.05 60.84
C THR A 63 24.94 1.56 59.59
N ALA A 64 23.93 2.41 59.75
CA ALA A 64 23.17 2.98 58.68
C ALA A 64 23.99 4.05 57.97
N VAL A 65 24.41 3.78 56.72
CA VAL A 65 24.82 4.80 55.78
C VAL A 65 23.66 5.01 54.79
N LYS A 66 23.09 6.20 54.81
CA LYS A 66 22.00 6.64 53.93
C LYS A 66 22.53 6.68 52.48
N PRO A 67 22.01 5.88 51.56
CA PRO A 67 22.36 6.07 50.15
C PRO A 67 21.63 7.31 49.62
N THR A 68 22.38 8.28 49.15
CA THR A 68 21.85 9.38 48.32
C THR A 68 21.54 8.80 46.94
N THR A 69 20.29 8.38 46.76
CA THR A 69 19.80 7.99 45.45
C THR A 69 19.59 9.25 44.61
N THR A 70 20.57 9.59 43.78
CA THR A 70 20.35 10.53 42.69
C THR A 70 19.55 9.79 41.64
N THR A 71 18.23 9.88 41.70
CA THR A 71 17.34 9.40 40.66
C THR A 71 17.54 10.32 39.46
N ALA A 72 18.36 9.90 38.49
CA ALA A 72 18.41 10.55 37.19
C ALA A 72 16.99 10.44 36.61
N LYS A 73 16.32 11.59 36.46
CA LYS A 73 15.06 11.69 35.72
C LYS A 73 15.28 11.10 34.31
N PRO A 74 14.45 10.15 33.85
CA PRO A 74 14.56 9.69 32.49
C PRO A 74 14.46 10.90 31.54
N THR A 75 15.47 11.11 30.72
CA THR A 75 15.42 12.13 29.68
C THR A 75 14.37 11.66 28.69
N GLU A 76 13.21 12.31 28.66
CA GLU A 76 12.22 12.08 27.61
C GLU A 76 12.86 12.45 26.28
N THR A 77 13.26 11.45 25.51
CA THR A 77 13.71 11.66 24.13
C THR A 77 12.49 12.04 23.30
N LYS A 78 12.52 13.25 22.74
CA LYS A 78 11.48 13.73 21.81
C LYS A 78 11.36 12.70 20.68
N PRO A 79 10.13 12.32 20.28
CA PRO A 79 9.91 11.43 19.14
C PRO A 79 10.61 11.94 17.89
N GLU A 80 11.37 11.07 17.24
CA GLU A 80 12.10 11.42 16.02
C GLU A 80 11.32 10.93 14.79
N VAL A 81 11.04 11.83 13.85
CA VAL A 81 10.45 11.51 12.56
C VAL A 81 11.47 11.80 11.46
N VAL A 82 11.85 10.74 10.74
CA VAL A 82 12.79 10.81 9.61
C VAL A 82 12.05 10.54 8.31
N ASN A 83 12.21 11.43 7.31
CA ASN A 83 11.69 11.23 5.97
C ASN A 83 12.84 10.99 4.99
N LYS A 84 12.82 9.84 4.31
CA LYS A 84 13.78 9.45 3.28
C LYS A 84 13.11 9.45 1.91
N LYS A 85 13.86 9.83 0.88
CA LYS A 85 13.43 9.76 -0.52
C LYS A 85 14.35 8.81 -1.26
N VAL A 86 13.74 7.89 -2.00
CA VAL A 86 14.43 6.95 -2.89
C VAL A 86 13.69 6.89 -4.22
N THR A 87 14.29 6.26 -5.21
CA THR A 87 13.65 6.05 -6.52
C THR A 87 13.80 4.59 -6.94
N THR A 88 12.73 4.04 -7.53
CA THR A 88 12.77 2.76 -8.22
C THR A 88 12.80 2.99 -9.73
N SER A 89 13.79 2.43 -10.41
CA SER A 89 13.87 2.47 -11.86
C SER A 89 12.79 1.62 -12.49
N TYR A 90 12.07 2.23 -13.44
CA TYR A 90 11.15 1.56 -14.35
C TYR A 90 11.89 1.24 -15.65
N ASP A 91 11.61 0.10 -16.26
CA ASP A 91 12.28 -0.34 -17.49
C ASP A 91 11.56 0.11 -18.78
N MET A 92 10.65 1.06 -18.66
CA MET A 92 9.89 1.69 -19.74
C MET A 92 9.88 3.21 -19.59
N THR A 93 9.60 3.92 -20.70
CA THR A 93 9.26 5.35 -20.61
C THR A 93 7.84 5.51 -20.06
N ALA A 94 7.54 6.69 -19.52
CA ALA A 94 6.20 6.97 -18.99
C ALA A 94 5.13 6.90 -20.09
N SER A 95 5.42 7.37 -21.28
CA SER A 95 4.51 7.31 -22.45
C SER A 95 4.25 5.88 -22.89
N ALA A 96 5.29 5.04 -22.98
CA ALA A 96 5.14 3.63 -23.34
C ALA A 96 4.31 2.87 -22.30
N TYR A 97 4.52 3.14 -21.01
CA TYR A 97 3.74 2.55 -19.93
C TYR A 97 2.26 2.96 -20.02
N ALA A 98 2.00 4.25 -20.19
CA ALA A 98 0.65 4.81 -20.34
C ALA A 98 -0.09 4.19 -21.55
N LYS A 99 0.62 4.02 -22.66
CA LYS A 99 0.09 3.39 -23.86
C LYS A 99 -0.35 1.94 -23.64
N GLU A 100 0.45 1.14 -22.93
CA GLU A 100 0.06 -0.24 -22.59
C GLU A 100 -1.16 -0.28 -21.68
N GLN A 101 -1.20 0.57 -20.63
CA GLN A 101 -2.33 0.64 -19.71
C GLN A 101 -3.63 1.06 -20.44
N SER A 102 -3.57 2.04 -21.36
CA SER A 102 -4.75 2.53 -22.08
C SER A 102 -5.34 1.49 -23.04
N LYS A 103 -4.53 0.59 -23.57
CA LYS A 103 -5.00 -0.51 -24.42
C LYS A 103 -5.81 -1.54 -23.63
N ALA A 104 -5.37 -1.87 -22.40
CA ALA A 104 -6.00 -2.90 -21.60
C ALA A 104 -7.20 -2.39 -20.79
N VAL A 105 -7.13 -1.17 -20.29
CA VAL A 105 -8.19 -0.55 -19.50
C VAL A 105 -8.54 0.83 -20.07
N PRO A 106 -9.15 0.88 -21.27
CA PRO A 106 -9.51 2.16 -21.92
C PRO A 106 -10.68 2.87 -21.24
N LYS A 107 -11.46 2.16 -20.42
CA LYS A 107 -12.60 2.69 -19.68
C LYS A 107 -12.67 2.10 -18.28
N TYR A 108 -13.01 2.94 -17.31
CA TYR A 108 -13.28 2.51 -15.94
C TYR A 108 -14.39 3.39 -15.35
N ASN A 109 -15.44 2.80 -14.79
CA ASN A 109 -16.60 3.50 -14.22
C ASN A 109 -17.15 4.59 -15.16
N ASN A 110 -17.37 4.25 -16.45
CA ASN A 110 -17.85 5.14 -17.51
C ASN A 110 -16.90 6.30 -17.89
N GLN A 111 -15.70 6.36 -17.33
CA GLN A 111 -14.67 7.32 -17.72
C GLN A 111 -13.71 6.68 -18.74
N THR A 112 -13.27 7.48 -19.70
CA THR A 112 -12.27 7.07 -20.68
C THR A 112 -10.87 7.37 -20.14
N PHE A 113 -9.99 6.37 -20.23
CA PHE A 113 -8.59 6.49 -19.84
C PHE A 113 -7.71 6.21 -21.05
N ASP A 114 -7.45 7.23 -21.83
CA ASP A 114 -6.50 7.21 -22.94
C ASP A 114 -5.04 7.28 -22.43
N GLU A 115 -4.11 7.28 -23.37
CA GLU A 115 -2.67 7.38 -23.07
C GLU A 115 -2.34 8.64 -22.26
N ASN A 116 -2.92 9.79 -22.60
CA ASN A 116 -2.68 11.05 -21.89
C ASN A 116 -3.21 11.01 -20.45
N ALA A 117 -4.40 10.44 -20.25
CA ALA A 117 -4.98 10.27 -18.92
C ALA A 117 -4.11 9.36 -18.04
N TYR A 118 -3.61 8.24 -18.58
CA TYR A 118 -2.68 7.39 -17.86
C TYR A 118 -1.34 8.07 -17.61
N GLN A 119 -0.80 8.79 -18.57
CA GLN A 119 0.47 9.51 -18.37
C GLN A 119 0.36 10.52 -17.24
N LYS A 120 -0.75 11.27 -17.15
CA LYS A 120 -1.03 12.16 -15.99
C LYS A 120 -1.06 11.39 -14.68
N LYS A 121 -1.65 10.19 -14.63
CA LYS A 121 -1.69 9.36 -13.42
C LYS A 121 -0.31 8.86 -13.00
N ILE A 122 0.47 8.30 -13.92
CA ILE A 122 1.77 7.70 -13.61
C ILE A 122 2.88 8.72 -13.38
N THR A 123 2.72 9.96 -13.82
CA THR A 123 3.64 11.07 -13.56
C THR A 123 3.12 12.05 -12.50
N SER A 124 1.99 11.74 -11.86
CA SER A 124 1.37 12.57 -10.83
C SER A 124 2.31 12.77 -9.65
N THR A 125 2.31 13.98 -9.12
CA THR A 125 2.99 14.33 -7.86
C THR A 125 2.01 14.62 -6.73
N VAL A 126 0.73 14.42 -7.02
CA VAL A 126 -0.36 14.62 -6.05
C VAL A 126 -0.36 13.47 -5.06
N ASN A 127 -0.48 13.80 -3.78
CA ASN A 127 -0.59 12.87 -2.67
C ASN A 127 0.63 11.94 -2.52
N ASP A 128 1.64 12.39 -1.78
CA ASP A 128 2.91 11.67 -1.57
C ASP A 128 2.75 10.31 -0.89
N GLU A 129 1.67 10.10 -0.14
CA GLU A 129 1.37 8.84 0.55
C GLU A 129 1.30 7.64 -0.40
N GLN A 130 0.96 7.84 -1.68
CA GLN A 130 0.99 6.75 -2.67
C GLN A 130 2.40 6.19 -2.92
N TYR A 131 3.43 6.96 -2.63
CA TYR A 131 4.84 6.58 -2.78
C TYR A 131 5.49 6.15 -1.47
N MET A 132 4.78 6.25 -0.35
CA MET A 132 5.29 5.79 0.93
C MET A 132 5.49 4.28 0.91
N LYS A 133 6.65 3.81 1.37
CA LYS A 133 6.90 2.38 1.55
C LYS A 133 6.05 1.86 2.69
N ILE A 134 5.28 0.83 2.38
CA ILE A 134 4.31 0.18 3.27
C ILE A 134 4.77 -1.21 3.72
N ASP A 135 5.99 -1.61 3.35
CA ASP A 135 6.65 -2.87 3.72
C ASP A 135 7.35 -2.83 5.09
N VAL A 136 7.02 -1.82 5.89
CA VAL A 136 7.54 -1.61 7.24
C VAL A 136 6.38 -1.23 8.16
N TYR A 137 6.36 -1.80 9.35
CA TYR A 137 5.44 -1.37 10.39
C TYR A 137 5.89 -0.01 10.95
N HIS A 138 5.05 1.00 10.82
CA HIS A 138 5.25 2.29 11.48
C HIS A 138 4.47 2.35 12.79
N ASN A 139 5.09 2.93 13.82
CA ASN A 139 4.45 3.09 15.13
C ASN A 139 3.32 4.11 15.04
N VAL A 140 2.21 3.82 15.69
CA VAL A 140 1.04 4.69 15.77
C VAL A 140 0.64 4.92 17.22
N ASN A 141 0.06 6.07 17.49
CA ASN A 141 -0.67 6.30 18.72
C ASN A 141 -1.99 5.52 18.66
N GLU A 142 -2.09 4.42 19.40
CA GLU A 142 -3.24 3.50 19.32
C GLU A 142 -4.56 4.17 19.69
N SER A 143 -4.56 5.09 20.66
CA SER A 143 -5.76 5.85 21.05
C SER A 143 -6.20 6.81 19.93
N ALA A 144 -5.25 7.52 19.30
CA ALA A 144 -5.54 8.38 18.17
C ALA A 144 -6.02 7.56 16.95
N PHE A 145 -5.44 6.37 16.74
CA PHE A 145 -5.87 5.45 15.67
C PHE A 145 -7.31 4.99 15.87
N ALA A 146 -7.66 4.56 17.10
CA ALA A 146 -9.02 4.14 17.44
C ALA A 146 -10.00 5.30 17.23
N LYS A 147 -9.70 6.49 17.73
CA LYS A 147 -10.53 7.68 17.56
C LYS A 147 -10.75 8.02 16.08
N LYS A 148 -9.67 8.01 15.28
CA LYS A 148 -9.76 8.28 13.82
C LYS A 148 -10.59 7.24 13.08
N LEU A 149 -10.45 5.96 13.43
CA LEU A 149 -11.28 4.91 12.86
C LEU A 149 -12.75 5.12 13.20
N ASP A 150 -13.07 5.45 14.46
CA ASP A 150 -14.44 5.71 14.89
C ASP A 150 -15.04 6.95 14.20
N GLU A 151 -14.25 8.01 13.99
CA GLU A 151 -14.65 9.17 13.18
C GLU A 151 -15.02 8.79 11.74
N LEU A 152 -14.20 7.96 11.09
CA LEU A 152 -14.46 7.47 9.73
C LEU A 152 -15.71 6.58 9.66
N LEU A 153 -16.03 5.88 10.74
CA LEU A 153 -17.15 4.94 10.82
C LEU A 153 -18.41 5.52 11.47
N GLN A 154 -18.41 6.81 11.87
CA GLN A 154 -19.53 7.40 12.61
C GLN A 154 -20.89 7.23 11.91
N ASN A 155 -20.93 7.36 10.59
CA ASN A 155 -22.13 7.23 9.75
C ASN A 155 -22.29 5.82 9.12
N LYS A 156 -21.52 4.82 9.60
CA LYS A 156 -21.52 3.45 9.10
C LYS A 156 -22.05 2.51 10.16
N ASN A 157 -23.33 2.59 10.49
CA ASN A 157 -23.93 1.91 11.64
C ASN A 157 -23.71 0.40 11.66
N ASN A 158 -23.70 -0.25 10.49
CA ASN A 158 -23.54 -1.71 10.34
C ASN A 158 -22.09 -2.11 10.04
N SER A 159 -21.11 -1.22 10.21
CA SER A 159 -19.71 -1.55 9.98
C SER A 159 -19.21 -2.60 10.95
N VAL A 160 -18.63 -3.66 10.41
CA VAL A 160 -17.96 -4.70 11.21
C VAL A 160 -16.59 -4.24 11.73
N LEU A 161 -16.09 -3.08 11.26
CA LEU A 161 -14.79 -2.51 11.66
C LEU A 161 -14.88 -1.64 12.94
N LYS A 162 -16.08 -1.35 13.45
CA LYS A 162 -16.24 -0.60 14.70
C LYS A 162 -15.55 -1.33 15.86
N GLY A 163 -14.73 -0.58 16.62
CA GLY A 163 -13.95 -1.13 17.74
C GLY A 163 -12.83 -2.11 17.31
N LYS A 164 -12.40 -2.13 16.03
CA LYS A 164 -11.39 -3.04 15.52
C LYS A 164 -9.99 -2.42 15.34
N ALA A 165 -9.75 -1.23 15.87
CA ALA A 165 -8.47 -0.55 15.80
C ALA A 165 -7.30 -1.43 16.25
N SER A 166 -7.38 -2.02 17.43
CA SER A 166 -6.31 -2.89 17.97
C SER A 166 -6.08 -4.14 17.12
N ALA A 167 -7.15 -4.73 16.55
CA ALA A 167 -7.04 -5.89 15.67
C ALA A 167 -6.33 -5.54 14.35
N ILE A 168 -6.63 -4.36 13.77
CA ILE A 168 -5.96 -3.84 12.55
C ILE A 168 -4.48 -3.60 12.84
N ILE A 169 -4.15 -2.90 13.94
CA ILE A 169 -2.77 -2.63 14.35
C ILE A 169 -2.01 -3.94 14.57
N ALA A 170 -2.62 -4.91 15.26
CA ALA A 170 -2.01 -6.21 15.51
C ALA A 170 -1.75 -7.00 14.21
N ALA A 171 -2.70 -7.00 13.26
CA ALA A 171 -2.54 -7.63 11.96
C ALA A 171 -1.42 -6.97 11.14
N ALA A 172 -1.37 -5.64 11.10
CA ALA A 172 -0.30 -4.89 10.44
C ALA A 172 1.08 -5.20 11.04
N LYS A 173 1.17 -5.22 12.37
CA LYS A 173 2.41 -5.55 13.09
C LYS A 173 2.89 -6.97 12.82
N LYS A 174 1.96 -7.93 12.79
CA LYS A 174 2.24 -9.35 12.49
C LYS A 174 2.84 -9.50 11.10
N GLU A 175 2.24 -8.88 10.10
CA GLU A 175 2.68 -8.96 8.71
C GLU A 175 3.76 -7.92 8.36
N LYS A 176 4.21 -7.09 9.33
CA LYS A 176 5.24 -6.04 9.16
C LYS A 176 4.90 -5.04 8.05
N ILE A 177 3.64 -4.68 7.95
CA ILE A 177 3.15 -3.67 7.02
C ILE A 177 2.67 -2.44 7.78
N ASP A 178 2.50 -1.33 7.06
CA ASP A 178 2.03 -0.09 7.66
C ASP A 178 0.56 -0.20 8.13
N PRO A 179 0.24 0.16 9.40
CA PRO A 179 -1.12 0.02 9.93
C PRO A 179 -2.12 1.02 9.32
N VAL A 180 -1.64 2.21 8.90
CA VAL A 180 -2.48 3.22 8.25
C VAL A 180 -2.81 2.79 6.82
N TYR A 181 -1.84 2.19 6.11
CA TYR A 181 -2.12 1.52 4.84
C TYR A 181 -3.18 0.43 5.03
N LEU A 182 -2.98 -0.49 6.00
CA LEU A 182 -3.90 -1.62 6.16
C LEU A 182 -5.33 -1.17 6.43
N VAL A 183 -5.54 -0.18 7.31
CA VAL A 183 -6.89 0.34 7.58
C VAL A 183 -7.47 1.04 6.36
N SER A 184 -6.68 1.82 5.64
CA SER A 184 -7.12 2.54 4.44
C SER A 184 -7.55 1.60 3.33
N GLN A 185 -6.76 0.56 3.08
CA GLN A 185 -7.09 -0.52 2.15
C GLN A 185 -8.35 -1.26 2.59
N THR A 186 -8.46 -1.60 3.89
CA THR A 186 -9.62 -2.33 4.43
C THR A 186 -10.91 -1.52 4.28
N ILE A 187 -10.87 -0.22 4.55
CA ILE A 187 -12.02 0.69 4.38
C ILE A 187 -12.47 0.69 2.92
N ASN A 188 -11.54 0.83 1.99
CA ASN A 188 -11.85 0.85 0.56
C ASN A 188 -12.45 -0.48 0.08
N GLU A 189 -11.79 -1.60 0.35
CA GLU A 189 -12.20 -2.92 -0.13
C GLU A 189 -13.53 -3.39 0.46
N SER A 190 -13.79 -3.07 1.71
CA SER A 190 -14.98 -3.53 2.43
C SER A 190 -16.14 -2.52 2.41
N ALA A 191 -16.04 -1.42 1.67
CA ALA A 191 -17.00 -0.30 1.75
C ALA A 191 -17.22 0.12 3.21
N TYR A 192 -16.12 0.42 3.92
CA TYR A 192 -16.13 0.73 5.36
C TYR A 192 -16.64 -0.42 6.24
N GLY A 193 -16.40 -1.66 5.87
CA GLY A 193 -16.87 -2.84 6.62
C GLY A 193 -18.37 -3.11 6.50
N THR A 194 -19.02 -2.58 5.47
CA THR A 194 -20.47 -2.72 5.24
C THR A 194 -20.84 -3.53 4.00
N SER A 195 -19.87 -3.95 3.20
CA SER A 195 -20.10 -4.76 2.00
C SER A 195 -20.76 -6.10 2.35
N ALA A 196 -21.47 -6.68 1.38
CA ALA A 196 -22.22 -7.92 1.58
C ALA A 196 -21.34 -9.12 2.02
N LEU A 197 -20.06 -9.10 1.68
CA LEU A 197 -19.09 -10.12 2.12
C LEU A 197 -18.37 -9.77 3.42
N SER A 198 -18.48 -8.52 3.90
CA SER A 198 -17.87 -8.11 5.17
C SER A 198 -18.41 -8.89 6.36
N LYS A 199 -19.67 -9.36 6.29
CA LYS A 199 -20.29 -10.29 7.24
C LYS A 199 -21.40 -11.04 6.52
N LYS A 200 -21.29 -12.37 6.44
CA LYS A 200 -22.28 -13.19 5.76
C LYS A 200 -22.55 -14.48 6.52
N ALA A 201 -23.81 -14.71 6.87
CA ALA A 201 -24.28 -16.03 7.31
C ALA A 201 -24.48 -16.93 6.08
N ILE A 202 -23.97 -18.14 6.13
CA ILE A 202 -24.03 -19.10 5.03
C ILE A 202 -24.46 -20.47 5.54
N THR A 203 -25.23 -21.18 4.72
CA THR A 203 -25.63 -22.57 4.95
C THR A 203 -25.14 -23.50 3.83
N LYS A 204 -24.38 -22.95 2.88
CA LYS A 204 -23.90 -23.68 1.71
C LYS A 204 -22.49 -23.21 1.32
N VAL A 205 -21.63 -24.16 0.93
CA VAL A 205 -20.28 -23.89 0.44
C VAL A 205 -19.97 -24.69 -0.81
N ILE A 206 -19.05 -24.16 -1.64
CA ILE A 206 -18.49 -24.88 -2.80
C ILE A 206 -17.70 -26.10 -2.29
N THR A 207 -17.79 -27.24 -2.99
CA THR A 207 -17.11 -28.47 -2.59
C THR A 207 -16.72 -29.34 -3.79
N GLY A 208 -16.11 -30.50 -3.53
CA GLY A 208 -15.73 -31.50 -4.56
C GLY A 208 -14.79 -30.91 -5.61
N ASP A 209 -14.96 -31.32 -6.85
CA ASP A 209 -14.13 -30.90 -7.98
C ASP A 209 -14.25 -29.42 -8.35
N SER A 210 -15.17 -28.70 -7.72
CA SER A 210 -15.26 -27.25 -7.85
C SER A 210 -14.24 -26.50 -6.97
N VAL A 211 -13.53 -27.18 -6.06
CA VAL A 211 -12.50 -26.58 -5.20
C VAL A 211 -11.13 -26.83 -5.79
N LYS A 212 -10.41 -25.77 -6.13
CA LYS A 212 -9.00 -25.83 -6.53
C LYS A 212 -8.11 -25.80 -5.30
N LYS A 213 -7.12 -26.69 -5.28
CA LYS A 213 -6.15 -26.82 -4.19
C LYS A 213 -4.72 -26.80 -4.73
N ASP A 214 -3.79 -26.34 -3.92
CA ASP A 214 -2.36 -26.50 -4.16
C ASP A 214 -1.88 -27.90 -3.76
N ALA A 215 -0.57 -28.16 -3.96
CA ALA A 215 0.05 -29.44 -3.60
C ALA A 215 0.00 -29.76 -2.09
N ASN A 216 -0.24 -28.76 -1.24
CA ASN A 216 -0.37 -28.90 0.21
C ASN A 216 -1.83 -29.07 0.65
N GLY A 217 -2.77 -29.06 -0.29
CA GLY A 217 -4.20 -29.19 -0.02
C GLY A 217 -4.90 -27.87 0.36
N ASN A 218 -4.20 -26.73 0.33
CA ASN A 218 -4.80 -25.43 0.61
C ASN A 218 -5.71 -25.00 -0.54
N VAL A 219 -6.86 -24.42 -0.20
CA VAL A 219 -7.79 -23.90 -1.20
C VAL A 219 -7.22 -22.65 -1.88
N THR A 220 -7.03 -22.72 -3.18
CA THR A 220 -6.50 -21.62 -4.01
C THR A 220 -7.58 -20.91 -4.81
N GLY A 221 -8.77 -21.46 -4.90
CA GLY A 221 -9.91 -20.89 -5.61
C GLY A 221 -10.97 -21.93 -5.99
N PHE A 222 -11.81 -21.57 -6.96
CA PHE A 222 -12.93 -22.38 -7.40
C PHE A 222 -13.01 -22.46 -8.93
N GLN A 223 -13.69 -23.49 -9.41
CA GLN A 223 -14.01 -23.66 -10.83
C GLN A 223 -15.41 -24.26 -10.99
N LYS A 224 -16.07 -23.95 -12.09
CA LYS A 224 -17.31 -24.58 -12.47
C LYS A 224 -17.06 -25.96 -13.06
N VAL A 225 -17.88 -26.92 -12.70
CA VAL A 225 -17.94 -28.25 -13.29
C VAL A 225 -19.26 -28.34 -14.04
N ASN A 226 -19.20 -28.59 -15.35
CA ASN A 226 -20.39 -28.57 -16.23
C ASN A 226 -21.22 -27.27 -16.08
N GLY A 227 -20.49 -26.10 -16.04
CA GLY A 227 -21.10 -24.80 -15.98
C GLY A 227 -21.64 -24.36 -14.61
N LYS A 228 -21.58 -25.20 -13.56
CA LYS A 228 -22.10 -24.93 -12.22
C LYS A 228 -21.05 -25.20 -11.13
N TYR A 229 -21.17 -24.55 -9.99
CA TYR A 229 -20.41 -24.91 -8.79
C TYR A 229 -21.09 -26.07 -8.07
N ILE A 230 -20.32 -27.11 -7.74
CA ILE A 230 -20.75 -28.18 -6.85
C ILE A 230 -20.78 -27.62 -5.44
N THR A 231 -21.87 -27.78 -4.73
CA THR A 231 -22.05 -27.23 -3.37
C THR A 231 -22.52 -28.31 -2.40
N LYS A 232 -22.21 -28.09 -1.11
CA LYS A 232 -22.78 -28.86 -0.02
C LYS A 232 -23.42 -27.95 1.02
N THR A 233 -24.47 -28.48 1.69
CA THR A 233 -25.07 -27.81 2.85
C THR A 233 -24.14 -27.99 4.06
N ILE A 234 -24.06 -26.95 4.88
CA ILE A 234 -23.32 -26.91 6.15
C ILE A 234 -24.23 -26.34 7.23
N PRO A 235 -23.94 -26.52 8.51
CA PRO A 235 -24.57 -25.75 9.59
C PRO A 235 -24.37 -24.23 9.35
N GLU A 236 -25.37 -23.43 9.73
CA GLU A 236 -25.26 -21.98 9.58
C GLU A 236 -23.98 -21.48 10.20
N THR A 237 -23.18 -20.79 9.41
CA THR A 237 -21.87 -20.28 9.81
C THR A 237 -21.72 -18.84 9.34
N THR A 238 -21.37 -17.92 10.24
CA THR A 238 -21.04 -16.56 9.85
C THR A 238 -19.56 -16.47 9.46
N VAL A 239 -19.31 -15.92 8.26
CA VAL A 239 -17.97 -15.70 7.69
C VAL A 239 -17.77 -14.25 7.31
N TYR A 240 -16.51 -13.84 7.20
CA TYR A 240 -16.09 -12.48 6.92
C TYR A 240 -15.05 -12.50 5.80
N ASN A 241 -15.28 -11.76 4.71
CA ASN A 241 -14.31 -11.59 3.62
C ASN A 241 -14.22 -10.10 3.27
N LEU A 242 -13.36 -9.40 3.98
CA LEU A 242 -13.27 -7.94 3.91
C LEU A 242 -12.75 -7.42 2.55
N TYR A 243 -11.97 -8.23 1.83
CA TYR A 243 -11.35 -7.85 0.56
C TYR A 243 -11.97 -8.56 -0.65
N GLY A 244 -13.07 -9.26 -0.47
CA GLY A 244 -13.68 -10.01 -1.57
C GLY A 244 -12.73 -11.04 -2.20
N ILE A 245 -11.76 -11.58 -1.44
CA ILE A 245 -10.77 -12.50 -1.98
C ILE A 245 -11.47 -13.73 -2.54
N LYS A 246 -11.17 -14.05 -3.81
CA LYS A 246 -11.81 -15.13 -4.61
C LYS A 246 -13.33 -14.97 -4.81
N ALA A 247 -13.86 -13.77 -4.68
CA ALA A 247 -15.23 -13.43 -5.07
C ALA A 247 -15.32 -13.25 -6.59
N TYR A 248 -15.41 -14.34 -7.33
CA TYR A 248 -15.43 -14.28 -8.80
C TYR A 248 -16.76 -13.73 -9.33
N ASP A 249 -16.72 -12.97 -10.42
CA ASP A 249 -17.90 -12.34 -11.04
C ASP A 249 -19.03 -13.32 -11.35
N SER A 250 -18.71 -14.59 -11.60
CA SER A 250 -19.68 -15.61 -11.91
C SER A 250 -20.64 -15.99 -10.76
N ASP A 251 -20.24 -15.77 -9.51
CA ASP A 251 -21.04 -15.82 -8.27
C ASP A 251 -20.18 -15.27 -7.11
N PRO A 252 -20.08 -13.96 -6.96
CA PRO A 252 -19.19 -13.34 -5.98
C PRO A 252 -19.52 -13.75 -4.54
N GLN A 253 -20.82 -13.85 -4.24
CA GLN A 253 -21.29 -14.14 -2.90
C GLN A 253 -20.96 -15.58 -2.48
N LEU A 254 -21.23 -16.56 -3.35
CA LEU A 254 -20.94 -17.96 -3.07
C LEU A 254 -19.43 -18.21 -3.03
N CYS A 255 -18.70 -17.71 -4.02
CA CYS A 255 -17.25 -17.91 -4.12
C CYS A 255 -16.52 -17.24 -2.95
N GLY A 256 -16.77 -15.95 -2.71
CA GLY A 256 -16.12 -15.19 -1.64
C GLY A 256 -16.41 -15.74 -0.24
N SER A 257 -17.67 -16.11 0.02
CA SER A 257 -18.03 -16.69 1.32
C SER A 257 -17.51 -18.13 1.50
N SER A 258 -17.52 -18.96 0.44
CA SER A 258 -16.89 -20.29 0.49
C SER A 258 -15.40 -20.19 0.76
N TYR A 259 -14.70 -19.21 0.14
CA TYR A 259 -13.29 -18.99 0.41
C TYR A 259 -13.04 -18.62 1.87
N ALA A 260 -13.80 -17.65 2.41
CA ALA A 260 -13.73 -17.27 3.81
C ALA A 260 -13.98 -18.44 4.77
N TYR A 261 -14.93 -19.32 4.42
CA TYR A 261 -15.20 -20.54 5.18
C TYR A 261 -13.97 -21.47 5.23
N TYR A 262 -13.35 -21.75 4.08
CA TYR A 262 -12.17 -22.61 4.02
C TYR A 262 -10.95 -21.99 4.70
N MET A 263 -10.82 -20.67 4.68
CA MET A 263 -9.77 -19.95 5.41
C MET A 263 -10.05 -19.80 6.91
N GLY A 264 -11.22 -20.27 7.38
CA GLY A 264 -11.60 -20.16 8.78
C GLY A 264 -11.84 -18.73 9.24
N TRP A 265 -12.20 -17.80 8.34
CA TRP A 265 -12.47 -16.39 8.64
C TRP A 265 -13.86 -16.24 9.29
N THR A 266 -14.01 -16.80 10.48
CA THR A 266 -15.26 -16.83 11.26
C THR A 266 -15.36 -15.67 12.27
N SER A 267 -14.43 -14.74 12.24
CA SER A 267 -14.48 -13.47 12.97
C SER A 267 -13.81 -12.36 12.16
N VAL A 268 -14.13 -11.11 12.47
CA VAL A 268 -13.51 -9.94 11.84
C VAL A 268 -11.99 -9.96 12.01
N ASP A 269 -11.51 -10.32 13.19
CA ASP A 269 -10.07 -10.35 13.49
C ASP A 269 -9.32 -11.39 12.65
N LYS A 270 -9.94 -12.57 12.43
CA LYS A 270 -9.39 -13.58 11.52
C LYS A 270 -9.38 -13.10 10.06
N ALA A 271 -10.45 -12.42 9.64
CA ALA A 271 -10.53 -11.85 8.29
C ALA A 271 -9.51 -10.72 8.09
N LEU A 272 -9.28 -9.85 9.09
CA LEU A 272 -8.24 -8.82 9.05
C LEU A 272 -6.84 -9.43 8.94
N ASN A 273 -6.54 -10.46 9.73
CA ASN A 273 -5.27 -11.18 9.60
C ASN A 273 -5.10 -11.82 8.22
N GLY A 274 -6.15 -12.45 7.69
CA GLY A 274 -6.11 -13.05 6.35
C GLY A 274 -5.96 -12.03 5.24
N ALA A 275 -6.60 -10.87 5.35
CA ALA A 275 -6.47 -9.76 4.41
C ALA A 275 -5.06 -9.16 4.44
N ALA A 276 -4.51 -8.91 5.65
CA ALA A 276 -3.15 -8.41 5.82
C ALA A 276 -2.11 -9.38 5.23
N GLN A 277 -2.24 -10.66 5.52
CA GLN A 277 -1.38 -11.70 4.96
C GLN A 277 -1.48 -11.75 3.44
N TYR A 278 -2.69 -11.67 2.88
CA TYR A 278 -2.90 -11.72 1.43
C TYR A 278 -2.16 -10.59 0.71
N VAL A 279 -2.26 -9.35 1.18
CA VAL A 279 -1.55 -8.23 0.54
C VAL A 279 -0.05 -8.28 0.79
N ALA A 280 0.39 -8.75 1.96
CA ALA A 280 1.80 -8.92 2.27
C ALA A 280 2.45 -9.94 1.33
N ASP A 281 1.89 -11.14 1.21
CA ASP A 281 2.49 -12.24 0.46
C ASP A 281 2.42 -12.05 -1.05
N ASN A 282 1.31 -11.49 -1.55
CA ASN A 282 1.08 -11.40 -3.00
C ASN A 282 1.66 -10.11 -3.60
N TYR A 283 1.85 -9.03 -2.80
CA TYR A 283 2.28 -7.72 -3.31
C TYR A 283 3.46 -7.15 -2.52
N ILE A 284 3.27 -6.81 -1.24
CA ILE A 284 4.16 -5.92 -0.48
C ILE A 284 5.52 -6.56 -0.22
N HIS A 285 5.54 -7.80 0.29
CA HIS A 285 6.74 -8.58 0.58
C HIS A 285 7.10 -9.58 -0.51
N ASN A 286 6.35 -9.57 -1.62
CA ASN A 286 6.63 -10.45 -2.74
C ASN A 286 7.96 -10.06 -3.41
N THR A 287 8.94 -10.96 -3.37
CA THR A 287 10.30 -10.69 -3.88
C THR A 287 10.40 -10.61 -5.40
N VAL A 288 9.42 -11.19 -6.11
CA VAL A 288 9.35 -11.15 -7.58
C VAL A 288 8.80 -9.81 -8.04
N TYR A 289 7.69 -9.37 -7.45
CA TYR A 289 6.96 -8.18 -7.90
C TYR A 289 7.37 -6.90 -7.19
N GLN A 290 7.86 -6.97 -5.94
CA GLN A 290 8.39 -5.84 -5.15
C GLN A 290 7.45 -4.62 -5.09
N GLN A 291 6.16 -4.86 -4.88
CA GLN A 291 5.11 -3.83 -4.92
C GLN A 291 4.86 -3.23 -3.54
N ASN A 292 5.89 -2.63 -2.97
CA ASN A 292 5.91 -2.13 -1.60
C ASN A 292 5.51 -0.65 -1.44
N THR A 293 4.82 -0.10 -2.41
CA THR A 293 4.09 1.19 -2.34
C THR A 293 2.76 1.04 -3.05
N LEU A 294 1.78 1.87 -2.74
CA LEU A 294 0.48 1.89 -3.44
C LEU A 294 0.67 2.10 -4.94
N PHE A 295 1.57 3.01 -5.29
CA PHE A 295 1.89 3.27 -6.70
C PHE A 295 2.37 2.01 -7.41
N LYS A 296 3.31 1.25 -6.82
CA LYS A 296 3.79 -0.01 -7.41
C LYS A 296 2.74 -1.12 -7.40
N MET A 297 1.84 -1.16 -6.42
CA MET A 297 0.72 -2.11 -6.40
C MET A 297 -0.21 -1.88 -7.60
N ARG A 298 -0.35 -0.63 -8.05
CA ARG A 298 -1.12 -0.30 -9.25
C ARG A 298 -0.29 -0.36 -10.52
N TYR A 299 0.94 0.10 -10.48
CA TYR A 299 1.83 0.27 -11.64
C TYR A 299 3.15 -0.44 -11.35
N ASN A 300 3.23 -1.73 -11.71
CA ASN A 300 4.43 -2.53 -11.47
C ASN A 300 5.63 -1.97 -12.23
N PRO A 301 6.82 -1.84 -11.61
CA PRO A 301 8.00 -1.25 -12.25
C PRO A 301 8.60 -2.09 -13.39
N LYS A 302 8.24 -3.38 -13.49
CA LYS A 302 8.82 -4.32 -14.47
C LYS A 302 7.88 -4.56 -15.63
N LYS A 303 8.38 -4.37 -16.84
CA LYS A 303 7.64 -4.58 -18.10
C LYS A 303 7.01 -5.98 -18.16
N ASP A 304 7.74 -7.02 -17.80
CA ASP A 304 7.25 -8.39 -17.85
C ASP A 304 6.16 -8.69 -16.82
N ASN A 305 6.03 -7.84 -15.83
CA ASN A 305 5.05 -7.94 -14.75
C ASN A 305 4.04 -6.76 -14.73
N ILE A 306 3.94 -6.01 -15.82
CA ILE A 306 3.11 -4.78 -15.91
C ILE A 306 1.64 -5.03 -15.52
N TRP A 307 1.16 -6.27 -15.72
CA TRP A 307 -0.22 -6.68 -15.42
C TRP A 307 -0.38 -7.34 -14.04
N HIS A 308 0.71 -7.53 -13.30
CA HIS A 308 0.60 -7.87 -11.90
C HIS A 308 0.26 -6.60 -11.11
N GLN A 309 -1.01 -6.29 -11.03
CA GLN A 309 -1.56 -5.09 -10.40
C GLN A 309 -2.68 -5.48 -9.43
N TYR A 310 -2.75 -4.78 -8.30
CA TYR A 310 -3.77 -5.04 -7.29
C TYR A 310 -5.18 -4.73 -7.80
N SER A 311 -5.32 -3.65 -8.54
CA SER A 311 -6.59 -3.17 -9.08
C SER A 311 -6.43 -2.67 -10.50
N THR A 312 -7.48 -2.79 -11.32
CA THR A 312 -7.58 -2.15 -12.64
C THR A 312 -8.01 -0.69 -12.56
N ASN A 313 -8.49 -0.22 -11.41
CA ASN A 313 -8.85 1.18 -11.19
C ASN A 313 -7.63 2.10 -11.40
N PRO A 314 -7.64 3.00 -12.39
CA PRO A 314 -6.52 3.91 -12.63
C PRO A 314 -6.19 4.85 -11.47
N SER A 315 -7.17 5.11 -10.60
CA SER A 315 -7.04 6.00 -9.43
C SER A 315 -6.77 5.25 -8.13
N TYR A 316 -6.65 3.92 -8.15
CA TYR A 316 -6.49 3.09 -6.94
C TYR A 316 -5.45 3.64 -5.96
N ALA A 317 -4.25 3.94 -6.45
CA ALA A 317 -3.16 4.40 -5.58
C ALA A 317 -3.46 5.75 -4.91
N GLU A 318 -4.10 6.67 -5.65
CA GLU A 318 -4.48 8.00 -5.16
C GLU A 318 -5.63 7.91 -4.15
N GLU A 319 -6.61 7.05 -4.39
CA GLU A 319 -7.78 6.86 -3.51
C GLU A 319 -7.37 6.29 -2.15
N ILE A 320 -6.54 5.24 -2.13
CA ILE A 320 -6.05 4.69 -0.86
C ILE A 320 -5.11 5.68 -0.16
N ALA A 321 -4.25 6.38 -0.91
CA ALA A 321 -3.36 7.39 -0.37
C ALA A 321 -4.12 8.57 0.28
N GLU A 322 -5.29 8.94 -0.23
CA GLU A 322 -6.13 9.98 0.39
C GLU A 322 -6.68 9.50 1.75
N HIS A 323 -7.09 8.23 1.86
CA HIS A 323 -7.45 7.66 3.15
C HIS A 323 -6.25 7.66 4.11
N MET A 324 -5.06 7.29 3.64
CA MET A 324 -3.84 7.33 4.46
C MET A 324 -3.53 8.74 4.95
N LYS A 325 -3.64 9.74 4.10
CA LYS A 325 -3.43 11.16 4.43
C LYS A 325 -4.40 11.62 5.52
N ASN A 326 -5.67 11.22 5.43
CA ASN A 326 -6.69 11.54 6.43
C ASN A 326 -6.42 10.90 7.80
N MET A 327 -5.67 9.80 7.82
CA MET A 327 -5.24 9.10 9.05
C MET A 327 -3.89 9.58 9.58
N LYS A 328 -3.13 10.41 8.86
CA LYS A 328 -1.71 10.71 9.12
C LYS A 328 -1.40 11.17 10.55
N SER A 329 -2.31 11.89 11.19
CA SER A 329 -2.14 12.36 12.58
C SER A 329 -1.99 11.24 13.62
N VAL A 330 -2.29 9.98 13.27
CA VAL A 330 -2.09 8.87 14.20
C VAL A 330 -0.61 8.53 14.41
N TYR A 331 0.29 9.05 13.58
CA TYR A 331 1.74 8.91 13.76
C TYR A 331 2.33 9.95 14.72
N ASP A 332 1.55 10.98 15.07
CA ASP A 332 2.04 12.06 15.93
C ASP A 332 2.46 11.52 17.30
N GLY A 333 3.60 11.97 17.76
CA GLY A 333 4.19 11.50 19.02
C GLY A 333 4.90 10.14 18.93
N CYS A 334 5.01 9.54 17.75
CA CYS A 334 5.73 8.28 17.52
C CYS A 334 7.03 8.51 16.74
N SER A 335 8.08 7.77 17.12
CA SER A 335 9.32 7.75 16.31
C SER A 335 9.14 6.83 15.12
N ASN A 336 9.35 7.38 13.91
CA ASN A 336 9.20 6.66 12.66
C ASN A 336 10.22 7.11 11.61
N THR A 337 10.57 6.20 10.71
CA THR A 337 11.30 6.51 9.48
C THR A 337 10.39 6.20 8.29
N PHE A 338 9.88 7.25 7.65
CA PHE A 338 9.10 7.11 6.42
C PHE A 338 10.04 7.17 5.20
N THR A 339 9.86 6.24 4.27
CA THR A 339 10.60 6.22 3.01
C THR A 339 9.62 6.38 1.85
N TYR A 340 9.83 7.40 1.03
CA TYR A 340 9.02 7.67 -0.16
C TYR A 340 9.80 7.23 -1.40
N ASP A 341 9.26 6.28 -2.14
CA ASP A 341 9.90 5.62 -3.28
C ASP A 341 9.18 5.99 -4.58
N ARG A 342 9.72 6.98 -5.28
CA ARG A 342 9.12 7.50 -6.51
C ARG A 342 9.58 6.73 -7.74
N PRO A 343 8.73 6.61 -8.78
CA PRO A 343 9.13 6.02 -10.05
C PRO A 343 10.18 6.87 -10.76
N ALA A 344 11.20 6.22 -11.31
CA ALA A 344 12.15 6.80 -12.24
C ALA A 344 12.01 6.08 -13.58
N PHE A 345 11.19 6.63 -14.47
CA PHE A 345 10.97 6.10 -15.81
C PHE A 345 12.20 6.31 -16.69
N VAL A 346 12.37 5.45 -17.70
CA VAL A 346 13.34 5.68 -18.77
C VAL A 346 13.04 7.03 -19.42
N LYS A 347 14.08 7.79 -19.76
CA LYS A 347 13.90 9.06 -20.46
C LYS A 347 13.19 8.85 -21.79
N GLU A 348 12.26 9.75 -22.09
CA GLU A 348 11.65 9.78 -23.41
C GLU A 348 12.74 10.05 -24.48
N PRO A 349 12.66 9.39 -25.66
CA PRO A 349 13.57 9.73 -26.75
C PRO A 349 13.44 11.21 -27.09
N GLU A 350 14.54 11.89 -27.25
CA GLU A 350 14.52 13.28 -27.74
C GLU A 350 13.85 13.29 -29.12
N THR A 351 12.72 13.94 -29.21
CA THR A 351 12.10 14.20 -30.50
C THR A 351 12.98 15.22 -31.19
N THR A 352 13.96 14.76 -31.98
CA THR A 352 14.69 15.63 -32.93
C THR A 352 13.66 16.15 -33.92
N THR A 353 13.06 17.26 -33.61
CA THR A 353 12.36 18.07 -34.59
C THR A 353 13.44 18.53 -35.55
N THR A 354 13.66 17.78 -36.61
CA THR A 354 14.44 18.24 -37.74
C THR A 354 13.65 19.42 -38.31
N THR A 355 13.97 20.61 -37.83
CA THR A 355 13.55 21.85 -38.47
C THR A 355 14.28 21.82 -39.80
N ALA A 356 13.60 21.37 -40.87
CA ALA A 356 14.09 21.51 -42.21
C ALA A 356 14.35 23.02 -42.38
N LYS A 357 15.64 23.36 -42.50
CA LYS A 357 16.09 24.69 -42.86
C LYS A 357 15.38 25.07 -44.17
N PRO A 358 14.62 26.16 -44.22
CA PRO A 358 14.04 26.61 -45.47
C PRO A 358 15.17 26.90 -46.46
N THR A 359 15.26 26.15 -47.52
CA THR A 359 16.11 26.47 -48.69
C THR A 359 15.46 27.67 -49.32
N THR A 360 16.06 28.83 -49.18
CA THR A 360 15.69 30.06 -49.90
C THR A 360 15.97 29.88 -51.34
N THR A 361 14.96 29.47 -52.13
CA THR A 361 14.98 29.66 -53.58
C THR A 361 14.33 31.00 -53.86
N THR A 362 15.15 31.95 -54.28
CA THR A 362 14.73 33.27 -54.70
C THR A 362 13.91 33.16 -55.97
N ALA A 363 12.59 33.30 -55.89
CA ALA A 363 11.72 33.52 -57.02
C ALA A 363 11.05 34.90 -56.85
N LYS A 364 11.18 35.68 -57.90
CA LYS A 364 10.71 37.07 -58.11
C LYS A 364 9.20 37.18 -57.91
N PRO A 365 8.70 38.28 -57.32
CA PRO A 365 7.29 38.42 -56.95
C PRO A 365 6.45 38.76 -58.20
N THR A 366 5.30 38.08 -58.30
CA THR A 366 4.17 38.50 -59.13
C THR A 366 2.94 38.61 -58.25
N THR A 367 2.30 39.73 -58.38
CA THR A 367 1.18 40.41 -57.73
C THR A 367 -0.04 39.55 -57.28
N THR A 368 -0.51 39.91 -56.10
CA THR A 368 -1.91 40.13 -55.65
C THR A 368 -2.84 38.92 -55.54
N THR A 369 -3.12 38.55 -54.29
CA THR A 369 -4.49 38.28 -53.82
C THR A 369 -4.58 38.51 -52.33
N THR A 370 -5.58 39.28 -51.92
CA THR A 370 -5.92 39.78 -50.59
C THR A 370 -6.18 38.61 -49.64
N ALA A 371 -5.29 38.34 -48.69
CA ALA A 371 -5.51 37.44 -47.60
C ALA A 371 -6.23 38.20 -46.45
N THR A 372 -7.41 37.78 -46.14
CA THR A 372 -8.19 38.22 -44.99
C THR A 372 -7.39 37.93 -43.71
N LYS A 373 -7.06 38.98 -42.99
CA LYS A 373 -6.38 38.98 -41.71
C LYS A 373 -7.20 38.16 -40.66
N PRO A 374 -6.63 37.22 -39.95
CA PRO A 374 -7.33 36.55 -38.84
C PRO A 374 -7.67 37.57 -37.76
N THR A 375 -8.92 37.66 -37.37
CA THR A 375 -9.39 38.54 -36.28
C THR A 375 -8.78 38.06 -34.96
N THR A 376 -7.82 38.81 -34.46
CA THR A 376 -7.23 38.54 -33.15
C THR A 376 -8.22 39.04 -32.08
N THR A 377 -8.88 38.11 -31.41
CA THR A 377 -9.72 38.48 -30.27
C THR A 377 -8.79 38.80 -29.08
N LYS A 378 -8.77 40.09 -28.66
CA LYS A 378 -8.05 40.50 -27.46
C LYS A 378 -8.88 40.15 -26.21
N TYR A 379 -8.28 39.40 -25.32
CA TYR A 379 -8.80 39.15 -24.00
C TYR A 379 -8.12 40.06 -22.99
N THR A 380 -8.89 40.70 -22.12
CA THR A 380 -8.36 41.51 -21.03
C THR A 380 -8.36 40.69 -19.76
N VAL A 381 -7.18 40.43 -19.22
CA VAL A 381 -7.00 39.78 -17.93
C VAL A 381 -7.01 40.85 -16.85
N THR A 382 -8.01 40.79 -15.96
CA THR A 382 -8.09 41.66 -14.80
C THR A 382 -7.69 40.90 -13.56
N GLY A 383 -6.56 41.27 -12.96
CA GLY A 383 -6.04 40.74 -11.72
C GLY A 383 -4.53 40.57 -11.71
N THR A 384 -3.94 40.45 -10.53
CA THR A 384 -2.50 40.21 -10.34
C THR A 384 -2.25 38.70 -10.16
N LEU A 385 -1.32 38.14 -10.96
CA LEU A 385 -0.84 36.78 -10.75
C LEU A 385 -0.15 36.67 -9.37
N PRO A 386 -0.38 35.58 -8.60
CA PRO A 386 -0.98 34.29 -8.92
C PRO A 386 -2.49 34.17 -8.67
N ASN A 387 -3.17 35.24 -8.25
CA ASN A 387 -4.58 35.21 -7.85
C ASN A 387 -5.55 35.79 -8.91
N ALA A 388 -5.12 35.82 -10.16
CA ALA A 388 -5.97 36.33 -11.25
C ALA A 388 -7.20 35.45 -11.46
N ARG A 389 -8.39 36.01 -11.28
CA ARG A 389 -9.64 35.40 -11.71
C ARG A 389 -9.96 35.83 -13.12
N VAL A 390 -9.98 34.92 -14.05
CA VAL A 390 -10.42 35.18 -15.42
C VAL A 390 -11.92 34.85 -15.51
N LYS A 391 -12.76 35.85 -15.79
CA LYS A 391 -14.17 35.63 -16.15
C LYS A 391 -14.23 35.37 -17.64
N ALA A 392 -14.46 34.13 -18.04
CA ALA A 392 -14.80 33.78 -19.42
C ALA A 392 -16.31 33.80 -19.62
N SER A 393 -16.78 34.44 -20.69
CA SER A 393 -18.20 34.53 -21.00
C SER A 393 -18.75 33.40 -21.85
N LYS A 394 -17.94 32.42 -22.25
CA LYS A 394 -18.38 31.19 -22.98
C LYS A 394 -17.43 30.03 -22.68
N SER A 395 -17.99 28.82 -22.58
CA SER A 395 -17.29 27.58 -22.44
C SER A 395 -16.44 27.24 -23.67
N ASN A 396 -15.24 26.68 -23.45
CA ASN A 396 -14.22 26.24 -24.42
C ASN A 396 -13.27 27.33 -24.91
N TYR A 397 -12.37 27.74 -24.00
CA TYR A 397 -11.23 28.55 -24.41
C TYR A 397 -9.90 27.96 -23.92
N ASP A 398 -8.97 27.79 -24.84
CA ASP A 398 -7.55 27.70 -24.52
C ASP A 398 -7.05 29.13 -24.23
N LEU A 399 -6.90 29.48 -22.98
CA LEU A 399 -6.31 30.76 -22.60
C LEU A 399 -4.78 30.61 -22.53
N ARG A 400 -4.08 31.15 -23.52
CA ARG A 400 -2.59 31.21 -23.52
C ARG A 400 -2.17 32.56 -22.97
N ILE A 401 -1.51 32.54 -21.82
CA ILE A 401 -0.89 33.72 -21.23
C ILE A 401 0.60 33.69 -21.58
N LYS A 402 1.07 34.68 -22.35
CA LYS A 402 2.50 34.85 -22.64
C LYS A 402 3.09 35.69 -21.50
N LEU A 403 3.93 35.07 -20.69
CA LEU A 403 4.62 35.75 -19.61
C LEU A 403 5.93 36.34 -20.06
N PRO A 404 6.45 37.39 -19.37
CA PRO A 404 7.69 38.07 -19.77
C PRO A 404 8.90 37.13 -19.74
N SER A 405 9.85 37.42 -20.57
CA SER A 405 11.08 36.73 -20.95
C SER A 405 11.49 35.50 -20.10
N GLY A 406 11.45 34.31 -20.74
CA GLY A 406 11.94 33.06 -20.19
C GLY A 406 10.88 32.03 -19.83
N VAL A 407 9.59 32.37 -19.90
CA VAL A 407 8.47 31.44 -19.63
C VAL A 407 7.65 31.29 -20.90
N THR A 408 7.58 30.07 -21.40
CA THR A 408 7.06 29.79 -22.74
C THR A 408 5.55 29.85 -22.88
N SER A 409 4.75 29.49 -21.97
CA SER A 409 3.28 29.69 -21.89
C SER A 409 2.67 28.76 -20.85
N TYR A 410 1.58 29.19 -20.21
CA TYR A 410 0.77 28.35 -19.35
C TYR A 410 -0.61 28.14 -19.96
N TYR A 411 -1.12 26.91 -19.80
CA TYR A 411 -2.54 26.64 -19.97
C TYR A 411 -3.22 26.77 -18.61
N LEU A 412 -4.18 27.66 -18.49
CA LEU A 412 -5.10 27.67 -17.35
C LEU A 412 -6.23 26.72 -17.68
N GLU A 413 -6.29 25.56 -17.05
CA GLU A 413 -7.50 24.73 -17.07
C GLU A 413 -8.59 25.47 -16.28
N ASP A 414 -9.70 25.71 -16.93
CA ASP A 414 -10.89 26.26 -16.26
C ASP A 414 -11.49 25.21 -15.34
N LYS A 415 -11.13 25.30 -14.03
CA LYS A 415 -11.77 24.48 -12.97
C LYS A 415 -13.02 25.14 -12.39
N TYR A 416 -13.51 26.20 -13.00
CA TYR A 416 -14.65 26.97 -12.50
C TYR A 416 -15.70 27.13 -13.58
N THR A 417 -16.33 26.01 -13.97
CA THR A 417 -17.70 26.07 -14.41
C THR A 417 -18.56 26.03 -13.15
N SER A 418 -19.09 27.16 -12.79
CA SER A 418 -20.13 27.29 -11.74
C SER A 418 -21.33 26.47 -12.03
#